data_dde9b826063ed392032d295e73670d3f
#
_entry.id   dde9b826063ed392032d295e73670d3f
#
_cell.length_a   1.000
_cell.length_b   1.000
_cell.length_c   1.000
_cell.angle_alpha   90.00
_cell.angle_beta   90.00
_cell.angle_gamma   90.00
#
_symmetry.space_group_name_H-M   'P 1'
#
loop_
_entity.id
_entity.type
_entity.pdbx_description
1 polymer ?
#
loop_
_entity_poly.entity_id
_entity_poly.type
_entity_poly.pdbx_seq_one_letter_code
_entity_poly.pdbx_strand_id
1 'polypeptide(L)'
;MPGMSDENQVVVSQSFVALHLEPGRSKPRASRAEIAARYEFCEDLATMLTEHAATRRWELGVAEDDVLERIYQGLLGEASGVDAAEAEWVMRRLAELLDWRDSRFHPAGLRPGP
;
A
#
# COMPACT_ATOMS: atom_id res chain seq x y z
N MET A 1 -0.58 -4.78 -33.56
CA MET A 1 0.22 -5.56 -32.62
C MET A 1 -0.61 -5.89 -31.39
N PRO A 2 -1.19 -7.07 -31.38
CA PRO A 2 -2.05 -7.43 -30.25
C PRO A 2 -1.33 -7.44 -28.92
N GLY A 3 -0.06 -7.79 -28.90
CA GLY A 3 0.69 -7.82 -27.65
C GLY A 3 0.91 -6.48 -27.02
N MET A 4 0.77 -5.40 -27.76
CA MET A 4 1.00 -4.07 -27.24
C MET A 4 0.00 -3.66 -26.18
N SER A 5 -1.27 -4.01 -26.39
CA SER A 5 -2.29 -3.65 -25.38
C SER A 5 -2.05 -4.41 -24.08
N ASP A 6 -1.61 -5.66 -24.17
CA ASP A 6 -1.35 -6.45 -22.97
C ASP A 6 -0.17 -5.91 -22.18
N GLU A 7 0.84 -5.43 -22.88
CA GLU A 7 2.01 -4.87 -22.23
C GLU A 7 1.69 -3.64 -21.41
N ASN A 8 0.65 -2.92 -21.78
CA ASN A 8 0.27 -1.69 -21.11
C ASN A 8 -0.77 -1.92 -20.02
N GLN A 9 -1.22 -3.15 -19.85
CA GLN A 9 -2.20 -3.45 -18.82
C GLN A 9 -1.51 -3.68 -17.49
N VAL A 10 -2.03 -3.01 -16.48
CA VAL A 10 -1.53 -3.18 -15.12
C VAL A 10 -2.39 -4.22 -14.42
N VAL A 11 -1.72 -5.22 -13.85
CA VAL A 11 -2.41 -6.23 -13.06
C VAL A 11 -2.57 -5.68 -11.64
N VAL A 12 -3.77 -5.24 -11.32
CA VAL A 12 -4.08 -4.67 -10.03
C VAL A 12 -4.36 -5.78 -9.03
N SER A 13 -3.75 -5.70 -7.85
CA SER A 13 -3.96 -6.72 -6.83
C SER A 13 -5.41 -6.69 -6.33
N GLN A 14 -5.90 -7.87 -5.94
CA GLN A 14 -7.26 -8.00 -5.44
C GLN A 14 -7.50 -7.18 -4.18
N SER A 15 -6.49 -7.10 -3.33
CA SER A 15 -6.60 -6.30 -2.11
C SER A 15 -6.80 -4.82 -2.41
N PHE A 16 -6.21 -4.34 -3.50
CA PHE A 16 -6.39 -2.94 -3.88
C PHE A 16 -7.76 -2.72 -4.51
N VAL A 17 -8.18 -3.62 -5.39
CA VAL A 17 -9.51 -3.54 -6.01
C VAL A 17 -10.59 -3.49 -4.94
N ALA A 18 -10.41 -4.28 -3.87
CA ALA A 18 -11.38 -4.33 -2.78
C ALA A 18 -11.61 -2.99 -2.11
N LEU A 19 -10.63 -2.09 -2.14
CA LEU A 19 -10.78 -0.75 -1.56
C LEU A 19 -11.84 0.08 -2.28
N HIS A 20 -12.13 -0.27 -3.53
CA HIS A 20 -13.05 0.48 -4.37
C HIS A 20 -14.41 -0.18 -4.49
N LEU A 21 -14.64 -1.25 -3.75
CA LEU A 21 -15.92 -1.94 -3.74
C LEU A 21 -16.78 -1.39 -2.61
N GLU A 22 -18.05 -1.13 -2.93
CA GLU A 22 -19.00 -0.76 -1.90
C GLU A 22 -19.56 -2.03 -1.26
N PRO A 23 -19.91 -1.98 0.01
CA PRO A 23 -20.55 -3.13 0.67
C PRO A 23 -21.76 -3.62 -0.13
N GLY A 24 -21.81 -4.92 -0.36
CA GLY A 24 -22.90 -5.54 -1.08
C GLY A 24 -22.84 -5.43 -2.59
N ARG A 25 -21.84 -4.80 -3.13
CA ARG A 25 -21.67 -4.67 -4.57
C ARG A 25 -20.50 -5.51 -5.07
N SER A 26 -20.66 -6.03 -6.28
CA SER A 26 -19.58 -6.77 -6.93
C SER A 26 -18.79 -5.92 -7.89
N LYS A 27 -19.28 -4.72 -8.22
CA LYS A 27 -18.59 -3.82 -9.14
C LYS A 27 -17.94 -2.66 -8.40
N PRO A 28 -16.71 -2.27 -8.79
CA PRO A 28 -16.05 -1.11 -8.20
C PRO A 28 -16.80 0.18 -8.53
N ARG A 29 -16.68 1.17 -7.66
CA ARG A 29 -17.23 2.51 -7.89
C ARG A 29 -16.46 3.24 -8.98
N ALA A 30 -15.14 3.05 -9.02
CA ALA A 30 -14.28 3.72 -9.98
C ALA A 30 -14.10 2.87 -11.22
N SER A 31 -13.75 3.50 -12.33
CA SER A 31 -13.47 2.77 -13.56
C SER A 31 -12.18 1.96 -13.40
N ARG A 32 -12.02 0.98 -14.30
CA ARG A 32 -10.82 0.16 -14.29
C ARG A 32 -9.55 1.00 -14.46
N ALA A 33 -9.62 1.99 -15.35
CA ALA A 33 -8.47 2.86 -15.59
C ALA A 33 -8.13 3.70 -14.37
N GLU A 34 -9.15 4.18 -13.66
CA GLU A 34 -8.93 4.96 -12.45
C GLU A 34 -8.32 4.10 -11.34
N ILE A 35 -8.81 2.88 -11.20
CA ILE A 35 -8.27 1.96 -10.19
C ILE A 35 -6.81 1.64 -10.52
N ALA A 36 -6.50 1.38 -11.79
CA ALA A 36 -5.13 1.07 -12.20
C ALA A 36 -4.20 2.25 -11.92
N ALA A 37 -4.64 3.47 -12.21
CA ALA A 37 -3.83 4.66 -11.95
C ALA A 37 -3.57 4.86 -10.47
N ARG A 38 -4.59 4.65 -9.63
CA ARG A 38 -4.42 4.76 -8.18
C ARG A 38 -3.51 3.66 -7.66
N TYR A 39 -3.65 2.45 -8.19
CA TYR A 39 -2.80 1.33 -7.80
C TYR A 39 -1.33 1.64 -8.10
N GLU A 40 -1.05 2.14 -9.30
CA GLU A 40 0.32 2.49 -9.67
C GLU A 40 0.87 3.56 -8.75
N PHE A 41 0.07 4.57 -8.45
CA PHE A 41 0.46 5.63 -7.53
C PHE A 41 0.82 5.06 -6.15
N CYS A 42 -0.03 4.18 -5.61
CA CYS A 42 0.19 3.61 -4.29
C CYS A 42 1.37 2.65 -4.28
N GLU A 43 1.58 1.87 -5.34
CA GLU A 43 2.74 0.99 -5.46
C GLU A 43 4.03 1.80 -5.52
N ASP A 44 4.04 2.85 -6.31
CA ASP A 44 5.22 3.72 -6.42
C ASP A 44 5.51 4.40 -5.09
N LEU A 45 4.47 4.83 -4.40
CA LEU A 45 4.62 5.45 -3.09
C LEU A 45 5.21 4.46 -2.08
N ALA A 46 4.69 3.24 -2.05
CA ALA A 46 5.21 2.21 -1.15
C ALA A 46 6.68 1.92 -1.45
N THR A 47 7.02 1.80 -2.74
CA THR A 47 8.39 1.54 -3.15
C THR A 47 9.33 2.69 -2.73
N MET A 48 8.91 3.91 -2.95
CA MET A 48 9.68 5.09 -2.57
C MET A 48 9.90 5.15 -1.06
N LEU A 49 8.89 4.75 -0.30
CA LEU A 49 8.96 4.81 1.16
C LEU A 49 9.88 3.74 1.76
N THR A 50 10.27 2.71 1.01
CA THR A 50 11.17 1.69 1.55
C THR A 50 12.49 2.29 2.00
N GLU A 51 13.07 3.14 1.17
CA GLU A 51 14.34 3.79 1.50
C GLU A 51 14.17 4.75 2.67
N HIS A 52 13.09 5.51 2.64
CA HIS A 52 12.78 6.43 3.73
C HIS A 52 12.62 5.70 5.06
N ALA A 53 11.89 4.59 5.06
CA ALA A 53 11.65 3.82 6.28
C ALA A 53 12.96 3.25 6.83
N ALA A 54 13.79 2.68 5.97
CA ALA A 54 15.06 2.11 6.38
C ALA A 54 15.99 3.17 6.97
N THR A 55 16.05 4.34 6.33
CA THR A 55 16.84 5.45 6.81
C THR A 55 16.35 5.97 8.16
N ARG A 56 15.04 6.12 8.32
CA ARG A 56 14.47 6.61 9.57
C ARG A 56 14.70 5.63 10.71
N ARG A 57 14.58 4.33 10.41
CA ARG A 57 14.85 3.33 11.43
C ARG A 57 16.30 3.41 11.92
N TRP A 58 17.22 3.56 10.97
CA TRP A 58 18.62 3.69 11.28
C TRP A 58 18.90 4.94 12.13
N GLU A 59 18.35 6.08 11.70
CA GLU A 59 18.58 7.36 12.36
C GLU A 59 17.99 7.43 13.76
N LEU A 60 16.77 6.88 13.92
CA LEU A 60 16.05 7.00 15.17
C LEU A 60 16.38 5.87 16.15
N GLY A 61 16.86 4.74 15.64
CA GLY A 61 17.14 3.59 16.50
C GLY A 61 15.91 3.01 17.16
N VAL A 62 14.75 3.17 16.53
CA VAL A 62 13.48 2.69 17.09
C VAL A 62 13.02 1.42 16.39
N ALA A 63 11.99 0.79 16.94
CA ALA A 63 11.46 -0.43 16.38
C ALA A 63 10.80 -0.18 15.02
N GLU A 64 10.71 -1.25 14.23
CA GLU A 64 10.10 -1.18 12.90
C GLU A 64 8.68 -0.64 12.94
N ASP A 65 7.89 -1.09 13.90
CA ASP A 65 6.51 -0.63 14.05
C ASP A 65 6.42 0.86 14.33
N ASP A 66 7.37 1.40 15.09
CA ASP A 66 7.39 2.83 15.38
C ASP A 66 7.64 3.65 14.13
N VAL A 67 8.56 3.19 13.29
CA VAL A 67 8.86 3.87 12.03
C VAL A 67 7.62 3.85 11.14
N LEU A 68 7.00 2.70 11.00
CA LEU A 68 5.83 2.55 10.13
C LEU A 68 4.64 3.34 10.66
N GLU A 69 4.47 3.40 11.98
CA GLU A 69 3.39 4.19 12.55
C GLU A 69 3.57 5.68 12.23
N ARG A 70 4.78 6.18 12.31
CA ARG A 70 5.07 7.58 11.97
C ARG A 70 4.78 7.87 10.51
N ILE A 71 5.15 6.94 9.62
CA ILE A 71 4.86 7.09 8.20
C ILE A 71 3.37 7.06 7.96
N TYR A 72 2.66 6.16 8.62
CA TYR A 72 1.21 6.05 8.48
C TYR A 72 0.52 7.35 8.87
N GLN A 73 0.92 7.94 10.00
CA GLN A 73 0.34 9.22 10.43
C GLN A 73 0.57 10.32 9.38
N GLY A 74 1.74 10.30 8.75
CA GLY A 74 2.01 11.22 7.65
C GLY A 74 1.10 11.00 6.46
N LEU A 75 0.82 9.75 6.14
CA LEU A 75 -0.05 9.40 5.01
C LEU A 75 -1.52 9.78 5.26
N LEU A 76 -1.93 9.85 6.50
CA LEU A 76 -3.30 10.26 6.84
C LEU A 76 -3.51 11.75 6.67
N GLY A 77 -2.43 12.54 6.49
CA GLY A 77 -2.53 13.97 6.24
C GLY A 77 -3.04 14.27 4.85
N GLU A 78 -3.66 15.43 4.69
CA GLU A 78 -4.27 15.83 3.41
C GLU A 78 -3.27 15.92 2.26
N ALA A 79 -2.03 16.27 2.56
CA ALA A 79 -1.02 16.47 1.52
C ALA A 79 -0.47 15.17 0.94
N SER A 80 -0.82 14.03 1.51
CA SER A 80 -0.26 12.75 1.08
C SER A 80 -0.74 12.30 -0.29
N GLY A 81 -1.92 12.72 -0.69
CA GLY A 81 -2.50 12.30 -1.97
C GLY A 81 -3.21 10.96 -1.92
N VAL A 82 -3.32 10.32 -0.74
CA VAL A 82 -4.04 9.06 -0.57
C VAL A 82 -5.13 9.22 0.48
N ASP A 83 -6.20 8.45 0.35
CA ASP A 83 -7.22 8.42 1.39
C ASP A 83 -6.84 7.40 2.47
N ALA A 84 -7.66 7.28 3.52
CA ALA A 84 -7.35 6.43 4.65
C ALA A 84 -7.22 4.95 4.26
N ALA A 85 -8.08 4.48 3.37
CA ALA A 85 -8.04 3.08 2.93
C ALA A 85 -6.79 2.82 2.09
N GLU A 86 -6.45 3.75 1.22
CA GLU A 86 -5.23 3.64 0.43
C GLU A 86 -3.98 3.72 1.31
N ALA A 87 -4.01 4.58 2.33
CA ALA A 87 -2.89 4.71 3.26
C ALA A 87 -2.63 3.37 3.96
N GLU A 88 -3.67 2.70 4.42
CA GLU A 88 -3.54 1.39 5.04
C GLU A 88 -2.94 0.38 4.07
N TRP A 89 -3.43 0.38 2.84
CA TRP A 89 -2.91 -0.53 1.82
C TRP A 89 -1.42 -0.27 1.56
N VAL A 90 -1.03 1.01 1.45
CA VAL A 90 0.37 1.38 1.25
C VAL A 90 1.23 0.89 2.40
N MET A 91 0.75 1.02 3.64
CA MET A 91 1.51 0.55 4.80
C MET A 91 1.73 -0.96 4.77
N ARG A 92 0.72 -1.73 4.40
CA ARG A 92 0.85 -3.18 4.29
C ARG A 92 1.85 -3.55 3.20
N ARG A 93 1.74 -2.87 2.06
CA ARG A 93 2.65 -3.12 0.95
C ARG A 93 4.08 -2.74 1.32
N LEU A 94 4.25 -1.61 2.00
CA LEU A 94 5.56 -1.17 2.46
C LEU A 94 6.19 -2.19 3.40
N ALA A 95 5.44 -2.69 4.36
CA ALA A 95 5.95 -3.70 5.29
C ALA A 95 6.36 -4.98 4.55
N GLU A 96 5.59 -5.36 3.53
CA GLU A 96 5.95 -6.51 2.68
C GLU A 96 7.26 -6.26 1.94
N LEU A 97 7.39 -5.10 1.32
CA LEU A 97 8.58 -4.77 0.55
C LEU A 97 9.83 -4.73 1.43
N LEU A 98 9.69 -4.28 2.66
CA LEU A 98 10.77 -4.23 3.63
C LEU A 98 11.00 -5.59 4.30
N ASP A 99 10.06 -6.49 4.16
CA ASP A 99 10.04 -7.79 4.85
C ASP A 99 10.10 -7.62 6.37
N TRP A 100 9.45 -6.59 6.88
CA TRP A 100 9.36 -6.32 8.32
C TRP A 100 8.19 -7.10 8.91
N ARG A 101 8.42 -8.39 9.10
CA ARG A 101 7.38 -9.35 9.47
C ARG A 101 6.80 -9.17 10.86
N ASP A 102 7.55 -8.56 11.74
CA ASP A 102 7.09 -8.33 13.11
C ASP A 102 6.19 -7.10 13.23
N SER A 103 6.12 -6.31 12.16
CA SER A 103 5.27 -5.13 12.14
C SER A 103 3.80 -5.53 12.06
N ARG A 104 2.95 -4.80 12.78
CA ARG A 104 1.51 -5.01 12.70
C ARG A 104 0.94 -4.74 11.32
N PHE A 105 1.66 -4.02 10.47
CA PHE A 105 1.23 -3.75 9.10
C PHE A 105 1.53 -4.90 8.14
N HIS A 106 2.51 -5.73 8.47
CA HIS A 106 2.86 -6.84 7.60
C HIS A 106 1.77 -7.90 7.63
N PRO A 107 1.38 -8.45 6.46
CA PRO A 107 0.34 -9.49 6.44
C PRO A 107 0.61 -10.67 7.37
N ALA A 108 1.89 -11.05 7.54
CA ALA A 108 2.24 -12.13 8.47
C ALA A 108 1.96 -11.73 9.92
N GLY A 109 2.14 -10.44 10.25
CA GLY A 109 1.88 -9.94 11.60
C GLY A 109 0.40 -9.83 11.93
N LEU A 110 -0.46 -9.87 10.92
CA LEU A 110 -1.91 -9.79 11.11
C LEU A 110 -2.56 -11.16 11.31
N ARG A 111 -1.78 -12.22 11.17
CA ARG A 111 -2.33 -13.57 11.33
C ARG A 111 -2.68 -13.83 12.78
N PRO A 112 -3.80 -14.50 13.03
CA PRO A 112 -4.10 -14.93 14.39
C PRO A 112 -3.03 -15.90 14.86
N GLY A 113 -2.78 -15.93 16.15
CA GLY A 113 -1.80 -16.81 16.72
C GLY A 113 -2.15 -18.26 16.47
N PRO A 114 -1.19 -19.15 16.65
CA PRO A 114 -1.43 -20.57 16.45
C PRO A 114 -2.47 -21.12 17.40
#